data_c859a86dc4d2743f054e7b79680c2d44
#
_entry.id   c859a86dc4d2743f054e7b79680c2d44
#
_cell.length_a   1.000
_cell.length_b   1.000
_cell.length_c   1.000
_cell.angle_alpha   90.00
_cell.angle_beta   90.00
_cell.angle_gamma   90.00
#
_symmetry.space_group_name_H-M   'P 1'
#
loop_
_entity.id
_entity.type
_entity.pdbx_description
1 polymer ?
#
loop_
_entity_poly.entity_id
_entity_poly.type
_entity_poly.pdbx_seq_one_letter_code
_entity_poly.pdbx_strand_id
1 'polypeptide(L)'
;MTNLKTINIKGKPYVEVVERIKYFREHFADHCLTTEVVQLTPDFVVLNAVITDPTGRIVATGLAQEDRTSSNINKTSYVENCESSAWGRALGNFGIGLKDAIATADEMQFALAKENELEKLRTDYCILIEALDPAEMARLLPQPHWDAAKFAKGIEYVKSQLKSNKK
;
A
#
# COMPACT_ATOMS: atom_id res chain seq x y z
N MET A 1 -24.23 -9.00 -15.60
CA MET A 1 -23.25 -8.84 -14.52
C MET A 1 -21.88 -9.15 -15.11
N THR A 2 -20.98 -8.21 -15.07
CA THR A 2 -19.66 -8.31 -15.71
C THR A 2 -18.79 -9.28 -14.94
N ASN A 3 -18.29 -10.31 -15.61
CA ASN A 3 -17.42 -11.32 -14.98
C ASN A 3 -15.96 -10.88 -15.13
N LEU A 4 -15.52 -9.88 -14.31
CA LEU A 4 -14.12 -9.47 -14.24
C LEU A 4 -13.31 -10.54 -13.51
N LYS A 5 -12.09 -10.79 -13.99
CA LYS A 5 -11.15 -11.69 -13.32
C LYS A 5 -10.79 -11.12 -11.94
N THR A 6 -10.87 -11.98 -10.94
CA THR A 6 -10.55 -11.60 -9.54
C THR A 6 -9.39 -12.42 -9.03
N ILE A 7 -8.61 -11.83 -8.12
CA ILE A 7 -7.66 -12.52 -7.27
C ILE A 7 -8.25 -12.61 -5.85
N ASN A 8 -7.83 -13.62 -5.09
CA ASN A 8 -8.29 -13.79 -3.71
C ASN A 8 -7.27 -13.14 -2.75
N ILE A 9 -7.74 -12.22 -1.90
CA ILE A 9 -6.94 -11.60 -0.85
C ILE A 9 -7.67 -11.78 0.48
N LYS A 10 -7.10 -12.53 1.42
CA LYS A 10 -7.69 -12.86 2.73
C LYS A 10 -9.14 -13.37 2.63
N GLY A 11 -9.43 -14.24 1.66
CA GLY A 11 -10.77 -14.82 1.47
C GLY A 11 -11.77 -13.93 0.71
N LYS A 12 -11.39 -12.73 0.28
CA LYS A 12 -12.23 -11.81 -0.49
C LYS A 12 -11.77 -11.69 -1.93
N PRO A 13 -12.68 -11.66 -2.93
CA PRO A 13 -12.34 -11.43 -4.33
C PRO A 13 -12.02 -9.95 -4.58
N TYR A 14 -10.89 -9.67 -5.21
CA TYR A 14 -10.47 -8.33 -5.64
C TYR A 14 -10.21 -8.29 -7.13
N VAL A 15 -10.63 -7.21 -7.80
CA VAL A 15 -10.36 -6.95 -9.22
C VAL A 15 -9.07 -6.15 -9.33
N GLU A 16 -8.11 -6.66 -10.09
CA GLU A 16 -6.86 -5.96 -10.41
C GLU A 16 -7.12 -4.72 -11.28
N VAL A 17 -6.26 -3.70 -11.15
CA VAL A 17 -6.39 -2.44 -11.93
C VAL A 17 -6.36 -2.73 -13.43
N VAL A 18 -5.50 -3.63 -13.88
CA VAL A 18 -5.39 -4.02 -15.29
C VAL A 18 -6.70 -4.57 -15.86
N GLU A 19 -7.46 -5.34 -15.08
CA GLU A 19 -8.75 -5.89 -15.51
C GLU A 19 -9.83 -4.78 -15.60
N ARG A 20 -9.78 -3.80 -14.68
CA ARG A 20 -10.64 -2.60 -14.75
C ARG A 20 -10.34 -1.77 -16.00
N ILE A 21 -9.04 -1.57 -16.32
CA ILE A 21 -8.62 -0.82 -17.52
C ILE A 21 -9.05 -1.51 -18.79
N LYS A 22 -8.84 -2.83 -18.92
CA LYS A 22 -9.29 -3.61 -20.07
C LYS A 22 -10.79 -3.45 -20.28
N TYR A 23 -11.57 -3.69 -19.23
CA TYR A 23 -13.02 -3.55 -19.28
C TYR A 23 -13.45 -2.15 -19.71
N PHE A 24 -12.84 -1.10 -19.14
CA PHE A 24 -13.11 0.28 -19.49
C PHE A 24 -12.85 0.56 -20.98
N ARG A 25 -11.70 0.13 -21.51
CA ARG A 25 -11.33 0.33 -22.90
C ARG A 25 -12.24 -0.43 -23.88
N GLU A 26 -12.75 -1.59 -23.49
CA GLU A 26 -13.64 -2.41 -24.31
C GLU A 26 -15.07 -1.85 -24.35
N HIS A 27 -15.58 -1.30 -23.24
CA HIS A 27 -16.99 -0.95 -23.08
C HIS A 27 -17.27 0.55 -23.10
N PHE A 28 -16.25 1.39 -22.91
CA PHE A 28 -16.35 2.85 -22.83
C PHE A 28 -15.29 3.52 -23.73
N ALA A 29 -15.19 3.07 -24.98
CA ALA A 29 -14.16 3.54 -25.92
C ALA A 29 -14.24 5.04 -26.25
N ASP A 30 -15.41 5.65 -26.07
CA ASP A 30 -15.71 7.07 -26.25
C ASP A 30 -15.44 7.94 -25.00
N HIS A 31 -15.14 7.31 -23.85
CA HIS A 31 -14.74 8.00 -22.62
C HIS A 31 -13.23 8.18 -22.55
N CYS A 32 -12.80 9.22 -21.80
CA CYS A 32 -11.39 9.53 -21.60
C CYS A 32 -10.99 9.20 -20.15
N LEU A 33 -9.87 8.51 -19.96
CA LEU A 33 -9.20 8.34 -18.67
C LEU A 33 -7.85 9.06 -18.76
N THR A 34 -7.68 10.10 -17.96
CA THR A 34 -6.49 10.95 -17.91
C THR A 34 -5.93 11.04 -16.50
N THR A 35 -4.66 11.45 -16.39
CA THR A 35 -3.98 11.68 -15.11
C THR A 35 -3.54 13.13 -15.01
N GLU A 36 -3.80 13.74 -13.87
CA GLU A 36 -3.35 15.09 -13.50
C GLU A 36 -2.35 15.00 -12.36
N VAL A 37 -1.22 15.70 -12.49
CA VAL A 37 -0.25 15.83 -11.41
C VAL A 37 -0.71 16.93 -10.47
N VAL A 38 -1.17 16.53 -9.27
CA VAL A 38 -1.56 17.47 -8.22
C VAL A 38 -0.33 18.01 -7.50
N GLN A 39 0.60 17.10 -7.17
CA GLN A 39 1.87 17.47 -6.56
C GLN A 39 2.94 16.42 -6.89
N LEU A 40 4.14 16.88 -7.22
CA LEU A 40 5.31 16.04 -7.46
C LEU A 40 6.51 16.64 -6.73
N THR A 41 7.13 15.84 -5.88
CA THR A 41 8.36 16.17 -5.14
C THR A 41 9.37 15.03 -5.27
N PRO A 42 10.63 15.21 -4.86
CA PRO A 42 11.59 14.09 -4.79
C PRO A 42 11.17 12.95 -3.85
N ASP A 43 10.30 13.22 -2.87
CA ASP A 43 9.95 12.29 -1.79
C ASP A 43 8.59 11.64 -1.97
N PHE A 44 7.62 12.33 -2.60
CA PHE A 44 6.28 11.83 -2.82
C PHE A 44 5.61 12.43 -4.05
N VAL A 45 4.56 11.79 -4.51
CA VAL A 45 3.69 12.23 -5.60
C VAL A 45 2.22 12.10 -5.21
N VAL A 46 1.41 13.07 -5.65
CA VAL A 46 -0.06 13.02 -5.57
C VAL A 46 -0.61 13.17 -6.98
N LEU A 47 -1.38 12.18 -7.44
CA LEU A 47 -2.01 12.14 -8.74
C LEU A 47 -3.53 12.05 -8.62
N ASN A 48 -4.22 12.71 -9.55
CA ASN A 48 -5.67 12.62 -9.71
C ASN A 48 -5.99 12.02 -11.07
N ALA A 49 -6.60 10.84 -11.10
CA ALA A 49 -7.15 10.27 -12.31
C ALA A 49 -8.56 10.82 -12.55
N VAL A 50 -8.87 11.18 -13.78
CA VAL A 50 -10.15 11.77 -14.18
C VAL A 50 -10.75 10.96 -15.32
N ILE A 51 -12.01 10.57 -15.19
CA ILE A 51 -12.80 9.97 -16.27
C ILE A 51 -13.81 11.01 -16.75
N THR A 52 -13.79 11.28 -18.07
CA THR A 52 -14.77 12.15 -18.71
C THR A 52 -15.61 11.37 -19.72
N ASP A 53 -16.88 11.73 -19.83
CA ASP A 53 -17.77 11.23 -20.86
C ASP A 53 -17.51 11.93 -22.22
N PRO A 54 -18.15 11.50 -23.33
CA PRO A 54 -17.97 12.11 -24.65
C PRO A 54 -18.35 13.59 -24.73
N THR A 55 -19.10 14.11 -23.77
CA THR A 55 -19.47 15.53 -23.68
C THR A 55 -18.42 16.37 -22.95
N GLY A 56 -17.37 15.75 -22.40
CA GLY A 56 -16.35 16.40 -21.60
C GLY A 56 -16.72 16.56 -20.11
N ARG A 57 -17.86 16.01 -19.69
CA ARG A 57 -18.26 16.02 -18.27
C ARG A 57 -17.45 15.03 -17.47
N ILE A 58 -16.92 15.45 -16.32
CA ILE A 58 -16.28 14.52 -15.37
C ILE A 58 -17.34 13.60 -14.75
N VAL A 59 -17.15 12.30 -14.90
CA VAL A 59 -18.06 11.26 -14.41
C VAL A 59 -17.47 10.45 -13.25
N ALA A 60 -16.13 10.43 -13.10
CA ALA A 60 -15.47 9.85 -11.95
C ALA A 60 -14.06 10.44 -11.76
N THR A 61 -13.55 10.40 -10.54
CA THR A 61 -12.18 10.76 -10.20
C THR A 61 -11.58 9.75 -9.21
N GLY A 62 -10.24 9.71 -9.15
CA GLY A 62 -9.51 8.88 -8.20
C GLY A 62 -8.21 9.55 -7.79
N LEU A 63 -8.09 9.96 -6.53
CA LEU A 63 -6.89 10.56 -5.97
C LEU A 63 -6.03 9.48 -5.32
N ALA A 64 -4.71 9.50 -5.59
CA ALA A 64 -3.73 8.64 -4.93
C ALA A 64 -2.49 9.45 -4.53
N GLN A 65 -1.81 8.96 -3.49
CA GLN A 65 -0.51 9.45 -3.07
C GLN A 65 0.42 8.26 -2.86
N GLU A 66 1.66 8.41 -3.31
CA GLU A 66 2.73 7.44 -3.05
C GLU A 66 3.99 8.15 -2.56
N ASP A 67 4.58 7.60 -1.49
CA ASP A 67 5.85 8.05 -0.96
C ASP A 67 6.98 7.19 -1.52
N ARG A 68 8.06 7.82 -1.98
CA ARG A 68 9.21 7.16 -2.59
C ARG A 68 9.85 6.09 -1.69
N THR A 69 9.78 6.27 -0.38
CA THR A 69 10.37 5.35 0.60
C THR A 69 9.40 4.30 1.14
N SER A 70 8.13 4.33 0.73
CA SER A 70 7.09 3.46 1.29
C SER A 70 7.26 1.97 0.91
N SER A 71 7.93 1.67 -0.21
CA SER A 71 8.21 0.30 -0.66
C SER A 71 9.48 0.22 -1.51
N ASN A 72 9.96 -1.01 -1.78
CA ASN A 72 11.10 -1.20 -2.67
C ASN A 72 10.78 -0.80 -4.13
N ILE A 73 9.55 -1.01 -4.57
CA ILE A 73 9.08 -0.59 -5.90
C ILE A 73 9.06 0.94 -5.98
N ASN A 74 8.58 1.62 -4.96
CA ASN A 74 8.46 3.07 -4.94
C ASN A 74 9.81 3.79 -4.95
N LYS A 75 10.91 3.15 -4.56
CA LYS A 75 12.25 3.76 -4.65
C LYS A 75 12.61 4.19 -6.08
N THR A 76 12.10 3.49 -7.08
CA THR A 76 12.38 3.73 -8.50
C THR A 76 11.15 4.12 -9.31
N SER A 77 9.94 3.74 -8.87
CA SER A 77 8.72 3.79 -9.67
C SER A 77 7.50 4.30 -8.87
N TYR A 78 7.72 5.26 -7.95
CA TYR A 78 6.63 5.79 -7.12
C TYR A 78 5.58 6.58 -7.92
N VAL A 79 5.98 7.20 -9.05
CA VAL A 79 5.08 7.94 -9.93
C VAL A 79 4.16 6.98 -10.69
N GLU A 80 4.73 5.95 -11.31
CA GLU A 80 4.00 4.95 -12.09
C GLU A 80 3.06 4.13 -11.19
N ASN A 81 3.50 3.83 -9.96
CA ASN A 81 2.69 3.13 -8.98
C ASN A 81 1.51 3.99 -8.52
N CYS A 82 1.75 5.29 -8.26
CA CYS A 82 0.71 6.25 -7.91
C CYS A 82 -0.33 6.40 -9.04
N GLU A 83 0.10 6.43 -10.31
CA GLU A 83 -0.81 6.50 -11.45
C GLU A 83 -1.72 5.28 -11.52
N SER A 84 -1.15 4.08 -11.36
CA SER A 84 -1.94 2.83 -11.31
C SER A 84 -2.95 2.86 -10.17
N SER A 85 -2.58 3.32 -8.98
CA SER A 85 -3.46 3.47 -7.83
C SER A 85 -4.60 4.47 -8.11
N ALA A 86 -4.28 5.64 -8.70
CA ALA A 86 -5.26 6.65 -9.06
C ALA A 86 -6.28 6.12 -10.09
N TRP A 87 -5.79 5.43 -11.14
CA TRP A 87 -6.67 4.80 -12.14
C TRP A 87 -7.57 3.74 -11.54
N GLY A 88 -7.03 2.88 -10.67
CA GLY A 88 -7.81 1.86 -9.98
C GLY A 88 -8.97 2.45 -9.17
N ARG A 89 -8.74 3.58 -8.49
CA ARG A 89 -9.76 4.32 -7.73
C ARG A 89 -10.77 5.00 -8.64
N ALA A 90 -10.33 5.69 -9.69
CA ALA A 90 -11.23 6.34 -10.65
C ALA A 90 -12.15 5.32 -11.33
N LEU A 91 -11.62 4.18 -11.78
CA LEU A 91 -12.38 3.11 -12.40
C LEU A 91 -13.33 2.43 -11.41
N GLY A 92 -12.93 2.28 -10.15
CA GLY A 92 -13.79 1.84 -9.06
C GLY A 92 -14.95 2.80 -8.84
N ASN A 93 -14.68 4.11 -8.71
CA ASN A 93 -15.70 5.15 -8.56
C ASN A 93 -16.63 5.26 -9.78
N PHE A 94 -16.15 4.92 -10.97
CA PHE A 94 -16.95 4.80 -12.18
C PHE A 94 -17.89 3.59 -12.19
N GLY A 95 -17.70 2.64 -11.26
CA GLY A 95 -18.54 1.45 -11.10
C GLY A 95 -17.94 0.14 -11.59
N ILE A 96 -16.67 0.13 -12.03
CA ILE A 96 -16.02 -1.09 -12.55
C ILE A 96 -15.40 -1.87 -11.39
N GLY A 97 -15.92 -3.09 -11.13
CA GLY A 97 -15.37 -4.00 -10.12
C GLY A 97 -15.74 -3.68 -8.67
N LEU A 98 -16.85 -2.98 -8.43
CA LEU A 98 -17.32 -2.55 -7.09
C LEU A 98 -17.99 -3.65 -6.25
N LYS A 99 -17.72 -4.93 -6.45
CA LYS A 99 -18.49 -5.94 -5.70
C LYS A 99 -18.32 -5.87 -4.19
N ASP A 100 -17.16 -5.43 -3.66
CA ASP A 100 -16.91 -5.46 -2.20
C ASP A 100 -15.98 -4.37 -1.64
N ALA A 101 -15.20 -3.64 -2.44
CA ALA A 101 -14.34 -2.55 -1.96
C ALA A 101 -13.89 -1.60 -3.08
N ILE A 102 -13.73 -0.30 -2.73
CA ILE A 102 -13.13 0.71 -3.63
C ILE A 102 -11.61 0.51 -3.72
N ALA A 103 -10.98 -0.05 -2.67
CA ALA A 103 -9.55 -0.34 -2.67
C ALA A 103 -9.19 -1.34 -3.78
N THR A 104 -8.08 -1.07 -4.47
CA THR A 104 -7.55 -1.97 -5.50
C THR A 104 -6.89 -3.19 -4.87
N ALA A 105 -6.73 -4.27 -5.66
CA ALA A 105 -6.00 -5.45 -5.23
C ALA A 105 -4.56 -5.11 -4.80
N ASP A 106 -3.91 -4.22 -5.54
CA ASP A 106 -2.53 -3.79 -5.27
C ASP A 106 -2.42 -3.02 -3.95
N GLU A 107 -3.35 -2.10 -3.68
CA GLU A 107 -3.43 -1.37 -2.41
C GLU A 107 -3.65 -2.31 -1.22
N MET A 108 -4.50 -3.31 -1.38
CA MET A 108 -4.75 -4.30 -0.33
C MET A 108 -3.55 -5.22 -0.10
N GLN A 109 -2.88 -5.69 -1.17
CA GLN A 109 -1.66 -6.49 -1.05
C GLN A 109 -0.54 -5.70 -0.37
N PHE A 110 -0.38 -4.43 -0.72
CA PHE A 110 0.62 -3.55 -0.13
C PHE A 110 0.34 -3.30 1.36
N ALA A 111 -0.91 -3.01 1.73
CA ALA A 111 -1.30 -2.85 3.14
C ALA A 111 -1.02 -4.11 3.95
N LEU A 112 -1.31 -5.30 3.38
CA LEU A 112 -1.04 -6.59 3.99
C LEU A 112 0.46 -6.89 4.14
N ALA A 113 1.26 -6.53 3.14
CA ALA A 113 2.71 -6.70 3.21
C ALA A 113 3.33 -5.85 4.34
N LYS A 114 2.87 -4.60 4.48
CA LYS A 114 3.26 -3.72 5.60
C LYS A 114 2.87 -4.28 6.97
N GLU A 115 1.64 -4.78 7.09
CA GLU A 115 1.14 -5.39 8.34
C GLU A 115 1.98 -6.62 8.72
N ASN A 116 2.26 -7.51 7.76
CA ASN A 116 3.06 -8.71 7.96
C ASN A 116 4.52 -8.37 8.33
N GLU A 117 5.11 -7.34 7.70
CA GLU A 117 6.46 -6.87 8.02
C GLU A 117 6.51 -6.33 9.46
N LEU A 118 5.54 -5.52 9.86
CA LEU A 118 5.44 -4.98 11.22
C LEU A 118 5.30 -6.11 12.26
N GLU A 119 4.44 -7.08 11.99
CA GLU A 119 4.23 -8.22 12.90
C GLU A 119 5.48 -9.09 13.03
N LYS A 120 6.20 -9.32 11.92
CA LYS A 120 7.49 -10.01 11.93
C LYS A 120 8.51 -9.26 12.78
N LEU A 121 8.68 -7.95 12.57
CA LEU A 121 9.62 -7.14 13.35
C LEU A 121 9.25 -7.13 14.84
N ARG A 122 7.97 -7.09 15.17
CA ARG A 122 7.47 -7.18 16.54
C ARG A 122 7.84 -8.52 17.17
N THR A 123 7.61 -9.61 16.47
CA THR A 123 7.94 -10.98 16.93
C THR A 123 9.44 -11.13 17.13
N ASP A 124 10.26 -10.73 16.16
CA ASP A 124 11.72 -10.79 16.24
C ASP A 124 12.24 -9.97 17.42
N TYR A 125 11.67 -8.80 17.69
CA TYR A 125 12.01 -7.95 18.81
C TYR A 125 11.66 -8.61 20.15
N CYS A 126 10.45 -9.16 20.30
CA CYS A 126 10.00 -9.84 21.51
C CYS A 126 10.92 -11.03 21.86
N ILE A 127 11.26 -11.87 20.86
CA ILE A 127 12.19 -12.99 21.06
C ILE A 127 13.56 -12.50 21.54
N LEU A 128 14.05 -11.38 21.00
CA LEU A 128 15.36 -10.85 21.38
C LEU A 128 15.39 -10.29 22.82
N ILE A 129 14.34 -9.60 23.27
CA ILE A 129 14.29 -9.07 24.63
C ILE A 129 14.13 -10.18 25.69
N GLU A 130 13.53 -11.32 25.35
CA GLU A 130 13.45 -12.50 26.24
C GLU A 130 14.83 -13.08 26.58
N ALA A 131 15.84 -12.82 25.76
CA ALA A 131 17.23 -13.25 26.03
C ALA A 131 17.99 -12.30 26.98
N LEU A 132 17.39 -11.21 27.45
CA LEU A 132 17.95 -10.26 28.40
C LEU A 132 17.57 -10.66 29.84
N ASP A 133 18.23 -10.05 30.84
CA ASP A 133 17.79 -10.20 32.21
C ASP A 133 16.39 -9.58 32.43
N PRO A 134 15.63 -10.03 33.45
CA PRO A 134 14.25 -9.57 33.65
C PRO A 134 14.09 -8.07 33.89
N ALA A 135 15.08 -7.40 34.45
CA ALA A 135 15.03 -5.97 34.72
C ALA A 135 15.23 -5.15 33.43
N GLU A 136 16.16 -5.58 32.59
CA GLU A 136 16.36 -5.00 31.25
C GLU A 136 15.18 -5.27 30.33
N MET A 137 14.64 -6.49 30.29
CA MET A 137 13.46 -6.86 29.52
C MET A 137 12.27 -5.97 29.89
N ALA A 138 12.00 -5.73 31.17
CA ALA A 138 10.88 -4.90 31.63
C ALA A 138 10.97 -3.44 31.14
N ARG A 139 12.18 -2.91 30.94
CA ARG A 139 12.42 -1.55 30.42
C ARG A 139 12.22 -1.44 28.91
N LEU A 140 12.35 -2.56 28.20
CA LEU A 140 12.36 -2.63 26.74
C LEU A 140 11.06 -3.21 26.18
N LEU A 141 10.01 -3.39 26.98
CA LEU A 141 8.71 -3.86 26.50
C LEU A 141 8.16 -2.97 25.39
N PRO A 142 7.71 -3.55 24.26
CA PRO A 142 7.21 -2.79 23.14
C PRO A 142 5.92 -2.05 23.50
N GLN A 143 5.77 -0.84 22.99
CA GLN A 143 4.56 -0.05 23.17
C GLN A 143 3.58 -0.29 22.00
N PRO A 144 2.25 -0.21 22.22
CA PRO A 144 1.24 -0.47 21.19
C PRO A 144 1.35 0.38 19.93
N HIS A 145 1.94 1.57 20.05
CA HIS A 145 2.07 2.55 18.96
C HIS A 145 3.41 2.49 18.20
N TRP A 146 4.24 1.47 18.47
CA TRP A 146 5.51 1.34 17.75
C TRP A 146 5.28 0.92 16.30
N ASP A 147 5.95 1.61 15.38
CA ASP A 147 6.00 1.31 13.96
C ASP A 147 7.20 0.39 13.60
N ALA A 148 7.28 -0.01 12.34
CA ALA A 148 8.36 -0.88 11.83
C ALA A 148 9.76 -0.26 12.06
N ALA A 149 9.91 1.05 11.89
CA ALA A 149 11.18 1.73 12.08
C ALA A 149 11.64 1.70 13.56
N LYS A 150 10.68 1.82 14.49
CA LYS A 150 10.93 1.73 15.92
C LYS A 150 11.37 0.31 16.32
N PHE A 151 10.68 -0.72 15.81
CA PHE A 151 11.08 -2.11 16.06
C PHE A 151 12.45 -2.41 15.47
N ALA A 152 12.74 -1.98 14.23
CA ALA A 152 14.05 -2.20 13.60
C ALA A 152 15.20 -1.61 14.42
N LYS A 153 15.06 -0.35 14.87
CA LYS A 153 16.04 0.29 15.77
C LYS A 153 16.18 -0.43 17.11
N GLY A 154 15.06 -0.89 17.68
CA GLY A 154 15.04 -1.67 18.92
C GLY A 154 15.80 -2.99 18.77
N ILE A 155 15.60 -3.70 17.67
CA ILE A 155 16.31 -4.95 17.34
C ILE A 155 17.83 -4.72 17.28
N GLU A 156 18.28 -3.65 16.60
CA GLU A 156 19.71 -3.31 16.52
C GLU A 156 20.29 -3.02 17.90
N TYR A 157 19.56 -2.25 18.73
CA TYR A 157 19.97 -1.93 20.09
C TYR A 157 20.11 -3.20 20.94
N VAL A 158 19.09 -4.07 20.99
CA VAL A 158 19.13 -5.32 21.79
C VAL A 158 20.26 -6.23 21.33
N LYS A 159 20.45 -6.39 20.02
CA LYS A 159 21.58 -7.17 19.48
C LYS A 159 22.95 -6.63 19.93
N SER A 160 23.10 -5.31 20.06
CA SER A 160 24.34 -4.71 20.56
C SER A 160 24.58 -5.03 22.03
N GLN A 161 23.56 -5.00 22.88
CA GLN A 161 23.64 -5.35 24.30
C GLN A 161 24.01 -6.82 24.50
N LEU A 162 23.34 -7.73 23.78
CA LEU A 162 23.64 -9.16 23.85
C LEU A 162 25.07 -9.54 23.42
N LYS A 163 25.68 -8.74 22.53
CA LYS A 163 27.10 -8.91 22.16
C LYS A 163 28.04 -8.40 23.25
N SER A 164 27.68 -7.34 23.96
CA SER A 164 28.51 -6.76 25.03
C SER A 164 28.52 -7.63 26.28
N ASN A 165 27.41 -8.30 26.59
CA ASN A 165 27.27 -9.22 27.74
C ASN A 165 27.94 -10.58 27.54
N LYS A 166 28.47 -10.89 26.34
CA LYS A 166 29.21 -12.12 26.03
C LYS A 166 30.74 -11.97 26.12
N LYS A 167 31.24 -10.79 26.45
CA LYS A 167 32.66 -10.52 26.73
C LYS A 167 32.93 -10.43 28.22
#